data_2b8cea97a07ec70dd5384a47be859b3b
#
_entry.id   2b8cea97a07ec70dd5384a47be859b3b
#
_cell.length_a   1.000
_cell.length_b   1.000
_cell.length_c   1.000
_cell.angle_alpha   90.00
_cell.angle_beta   90.00
_cell.angle_gamma   90.00
#
_symmetry.space_group_name_H-M   'P 1'
#
loop_
_entity.id
_entity.type
_entity.pdbx_description
1 polymer ?
#
loop_
_entity_poly.entity_id
_entity_poly.type
_entity_poly.pdbx_seq_one_letter_code
_entity_poly.pdbx_strand_id
1 'polypeptide(L)'
;MKTSVLVALLLVLTLTAGTAAAQQAPFNEVGVTMGHWHIASKDVEANKKLFLAMGGKLYTPGGNPLIMFPGVLINLNLGNEKGEGGTQGSVVNHVGFIVNNVQQRVAQWKAAGVRVLPGTNNRLDQAFVETPDGVRIEILEDKTQSMPVRNEHVHFFLPENEIPKAQAWYAKTFGGKPGTRNNGPVVDLPGVQFRFNKADAKQAPTRGRVLDHIGFDVKDHEAFVKKIQAEGIKLDEPVRKSPTGSTITYITDPWGTRIEIVQRAPLGPQVQQP
;
A
#
# COMPACT_ATOMS: atom_id res chain seq x y z
N MET A 1 58.35 42.02 17.00
CA MET A 1 56.87 42.00 16.78
C MET A 1 56.56 40.83 15.86
N LYS A 2 56.01 39.72 16.38
CA LYS A 2 55.61 38.55 15.60
C LYS A 2 54.09 38.54 15.56
N THR A 3 53.52 38.80 14.40
CA THR A 3 52.08 38.78 14.16
C THR A 3 51.63 37.35 13.81
N SER A 4 50.89 36.75 14.72
CA SER A 4 50.30 35.44 14.51
C SER A 4 48.94 35.62 13.78
N VAL A 5 48.81 35.09 12.59
CA VAL A 5 47.55 35.05 11.84
C VAL A 5 46.79 33.76 12.23
N LEU A 6 45.67 33.92 12.91
CA LEU A 6 44.76 32.84 13.23
C LEU A 6 43.89 32.59 12.00
N VAL A 7 44.06 31.44 11.33
CA VAL A 7 43.15 30.97 10.27
C VAL A 7 42.03 30.21 10.93
N ALA A 8 40.85 30.80 10.96
CA ALA A 8 39.61 30.12 11.40
C ALA A 8 39.08 29.24 10.25
N LEU A 9 39.16 27.92 10.41
CA LEU A 9 38.62 26.94 9.49
C LEU A 9 37.11 26.83 9.77
N LEU A 10 36.25 27.47 8.92
CA LEU A 10 34.80 27.27 8.97
C LEU A 10 34.47 25.90 8.38
N LEU A 11 34.13 24.95 9.23
CA LEU A 11 33.57 23.66 8.84
C LEU A 11 32.10 23.88 8.42
N VAL A 12 31.84 24.01 7.13
CA VAL A 12 30.49 24.03 6.58
C VAL A 12 29.96 22.59 6.60
N LEU A 13 29.18 22.25 7.65
CA LEU A 13 28.36 21.04 7.65
C LEU A 13 27.22 21.22 6.64
N THR A 14 27.40 20.70 5.43
CA THR A 14 26.28 20.53 4.49
C THR A 14 25.40 19.40 5.01
N LEU A 15 24.33 19.76 5.76
CA LEU A 15 23.22 18.83 5.98
C LEU A 15 22.59 18.55 4.60
N THR A 16 22.97 17.45 3.97
CA THR A 16 22.16 16.87 2.90
C THR A 16 20.88 16.36 3.56
N ALA A 17 19.84 17.18 3.56
CA ALA A 17 18.48 16.72 3.78
C ALA A 17 18.17 15.72 2.67
N GLY A 18 18.49 14.45 2.89
CA GLY A 18 18.06 13.36 2.04
C GLY A 18 16.54 13.44 1.99
N THR A 19 15.99 13.78 0.83
CA THR A 19 14.56 13.64 0.58
C THR A 19 14.23 12.19 0.92
N ALA A 20 13.45 11.98 1.98
CA ALA A 20 12.90 10.68 2.30
C ALA A 20 12.00 10.30 1.11
N ALA A 21 12.60 9.72 0.09
CA ALA A 21 11.87 9.11 -1.00
C ALA A 21 10.89 8.12 -0.36
N ALA A 22 9.71 7.98 -0.91
CA ALA A 22 8.72 7.01 -0.47
C ALA A 22 9.32 5.61 -0.60
N GLN A 23 10.02 5.18 0.46
CA GLN A 23 10.81 3.96 0.45
C GLN A 23 9.88 2.80 0.80
N GLN A 24 9.88 1.78 -0.06
CA GLN A 24 9.30 0.50 0.31
C GLN A 24 10.03 -0.09 1.52
N ALA A 25 9.32 -0.86 2.33
CA ALA A 25 9.96 -1.60 3.40
C ALA A 25 10.96 -2.63 2.83
N PRO A 26 12.04 -2.95 3.55
CA PRO A 26 12.98 -4.00 3.14
C PRO A 26 12.26 -5.34 2.96
N PHE A 27 12.73 -6.16 2.03
CA PHE A 27 12.23 -7.53 1.86
C PHE A 27 12.45 -8.35 3.14
N ASN A 28 11.47 -9.21 3.47
CA ASN A 28 11.63 -10.20 4.53
C ASN A 28 12.53 -11.38 4.08
N GLU A 29 12.64 -12.40 4.93
CA GLU A 29 13.50 -13.58 4.70
C GLU A 29 13.08 -14.39 3.47
N VAL A 30 11.79 -14.38 3.11
CA VAL A 30 11.30 -15.03 1.88
C VAL A 30 11.33 -14.11 0.67
N GLY A 31 11.92 -12.94 0.78
CA GLY A 31 12.12 -11.99 -0.31
C GLY A 31 10.86 -11.24 -0.72
N VAL A 32 9.94 -10.95 0.21
CA VAL A 32 8.65 -10.30 -0.06
C VAL A 32 8.53 -8.97 0.68
N THR A 33 7.91 -7.98 0.06
CA THR A 33 7.48 -6.72 0.68
C THR A 33 6.18 -6.23 0.04
N MET A 34 5.41 -5.39 0.76
CA MET A 34 4.25 -4.71 0.18
C MET A 34 4.68 -3.86 -1.02
N GLY A 35 3.97 -4.00 -2.13
CA GLY A 35 4.25 -3.31 -3.38
C GLY A 35 3.26 -2.19 -3.67
N HIS A 36 2.01 -2.54 -3.96
CA HIS A 36 1.05 -1.57 -4.44
C HIS A 36 -0.41 -1.94 -4.16
N TRP A 37 -1.28 -0.93 -4.26
CA TRP A 37 -2.71 -1.10 -4.49
C TRP A 37 -3.02 -0.79 -5.94
N HIS A 38 -3.84 -1.60 -6.58
CA HIS A 38 -4.30 -1.34 -7.94
C HIS A 38 -5.78 -1.01 -7.95
N ILE A 39 -6.08 0.22 -8.33
CA ILE A 39 -7.44 0.77 -8.39
C ILE A 39 -7.85 0.85 -9.86
N ALA A 40 -8.84 0.05 -10.24
CA ALA A 40 -9.48 0.11 -11.56
C ALA A 40 -10.41 1.34 -11.63
N SER A 41 -9.79 2.51 -11.70
CA SER A 41 -10.45 3.80 -11.54
C SER A 41 -11.38 4.13 -12.72
N LYS A 42 -12.56 4.66 -12.40
CA LYS A 42 -13.49 5.24 -13.37
C LYS A 42 -13.11 6.68 -13.73
N ASP A 43 -12.52 7.39 -12.76
CA ASP A 43 -12.01 8.76 -12.93
C ASP A 43 -10.61 8.88 -12.34
N VAL A 44 -9.62 8.60 -13.18
CA VAL A 44 -8.19 8.61 -12.80
C VAL A 44 -7.76 9.99 -12.29
N GLU A 45 -8.23 11.08 -12.91
CA GLU A 45 -7.83 12.43 -12.52
C GLU A 45 -8.41 12.83 -11.18
N ALA A 46 -9.67 12.49 -10.88
CA ALA A 46 -10.26 12.75 -9.57
C ALA A 46 -9.57 11.96 -8.46
N ASN A 47 -9.27 10.67 -8.68
CA ASN A 47 -8.51 9.85 -7.73
C ASN A 47 -7.07 10.36 -7.55
N LYS A 48 -6.39 10.72 -8.64
CA LYS A 48 -5.05 11.31 -8.59
C LYS A 48 -5.04 12.59 -7.75
N LYS A 49 -5.98 13.51 -7.99
CA LYS A 49 -6.12 14.75 -7.23
C LYS A 49 -6.33 14.48 -5.73
N LEU A 50 -7.17 13.49 -5.39
CA LEU A 50 -7.42 13.09 -4.01
C LEU A 50 -6.13 12.60 -3.33
N PHE A 51 -5.43 11.63 -3.93
CA PHE A 51 -4.21 11.08 -3.32
C PHE A 51 -3.08 12.11 -3.22
N LEU A 52 -2.93 13.01 -4.19
CA LEU A 52 -1.98 14.12 -4.10
C LEU A 52 -2.33 15.08 -2.96
N ALA A 53 -3.62 15.41 -2.78
CA ALA A 53 -4.09 16.23 -1.65
C ALA A 53 -3.83 15.53 -0.30
N MET A 54 -3.84 14.19 -0.26
CA MET A 54 -3.50 13.42 0.93
C MET A 54 -1.98 13.37 1.22
N GLY A 55 -1.14 13.90 0.34
CA GLY A 55 0.32 13.96 0.51
C GLY A 55 1.10 12.90 -0.28
N GLY A 56 0.42 12.18 -1.18
CA GLY A 56 1.08 11.31 -2.15
C GLY A 56 1.94 12.09 -3.13
N LYS A 57 2.95 11.43 -3.69
CA LYS A 57 3.82 12.02 -4.71
C LYS A 57 3.58 11.33 -6.06
N LEU A 58 3.42 12.13 -7.11
CA LEU A 58 3.29 11.60 -8.47
C LEU A 58 4.62 10.99 -8.93
N TYR A 59 4.53 9.81 -9.51
CA TYR A 59 5.63 9.09 -10.14
C TYR A 59 5.14 8.48 -11.45
N THR A 60 5.79 8.76 -12.57
CA THR A 60 5.34 8.39 -13.92
C THR A 60 6.34 7.51 -14.67
N PRO A 61 6.59 6.27 -14.23
CA PRO A 61 7.50 5.36 -14.93
C PRO A 61 6.89 4.99 -16.30
N GLY A 62 7.64 5.20 -17.38
CA GLY A 62 7.15 4.89 -18.73
C GLY A 62 5.83 5.57 -19.12
N GLY A 63 5.52 6.74 -18.53
CA GLY A 63 4.30 7.49 -18.81
C GLY A 63 3.05 7.04 -18.02
N ASN A 64 3.13 5.99 -17.21
CA ASN A 64 2.02 5.52 -16.39
C ASN A 64 1.99 6.24 -15.03
N PRO A 65 0.93 6.99 -14.68
CA PRO A 65 0.86 7.71 -13.41
C PRO A 65 0.65 6.76 -12.24
N LEU A 66 1.61 6.75 -11.32
CA LEU A 66 1.53 6.10 -10.01
C LEU A 66 1.57 7.18 -8.93
N ILE A 67 0.91 6.93 -7.82
CA ILE A 67 1.03 7.78 -6.63
C ILE A 67 1.83 7.04 -5.57
N MET A 68 2.92 7.64 -5.11
CA MET A 68 3.78 7.06 -4.08
C MET A 68 3.42 7.60 -2.70
N PHE A 69 3.25 6.66 -1.76
CA PHE A 69 3.30 6.91 -0.33
C PHE A 69 4.40 6.03 0.31
N PRO A 70 4.96 6.41 1.45
CA PRO A 70 5.81 5.51 2.20
C PRO A 70 5.12 4.16 2.43
N GLY A 71 5.75 3.08 1.96
CA GLY A 71 5.26 1.71 2.10
C GLY A 71 4.28 1.22 1.03
N VAL A 72 3.83 2.05 0.08
CA VAL A 72 2.93 1.59 -0.99
C VAL A 72 2.96 2.49 -2.23
N LEU A 73 2.83 1.88 -3.40
CA LEU A 73 2.48 2.56 -4.64
C LEU A 73 0.97 2.39 -4.91
N ILE A 74 0.33 3.40 -5.44
CA ILE A 74 -1.07 3.33 -5.87
C ILE A 74 -1.10 3.46 -7.38
N ASN A 75 -1.55 2.41 -8.07
CA ASN A 75 -1.80 2.42 -9.49
C ASN A 75 -3.28 2.70 -9.74
N LEU A 76 -3.59 3.69 -10.57
CA LEU A 76 -4.95 4.14 -10.85
C LEU A 76 -5.46 3.69 -12.22
N ASN A 77 -4.66 2.94 -12.97
CA ASN A 77 -4.98 2.59 -14.34
C ASN A 77 -4.88 1.08 -14.59
N LEU A 78 -5.98 0.44 -14.85
CA LEU A 78 -6.08 -0.96 -15.26
C LEU A 78 -6.44 -1.07 -16.76
N GLY A 79 -5.83 -0.24 -17.60
CA GLY A 79 -6.12 -0.18 -19.03
C GLY A 79 -7.56 0.29 -19.28
N ASN A 80 -8.33 -0.49 -20.05
CA ASN A 80 -9.74 -0.21 -20.35
C ASN A 80 -10.70 -0.77 -19.30
N GLU A 81 -10.21 -1.54 -18.32
CA GLU A 81 -11.04 -2.13 -17.28
C GLU A 81 -11.43 -1.06 -16.26
N LYS A 82 -12.70 -1.00 -15.94
CA LYS A 82 -13.27 -0.12 -14.91
C LYS A 82 -13.88 -1.01 -13.83
N GLY A 83 -13.42 -0.81 -12.61
CA GLY A 83 -13.92 -1.60 -11.48
C GLY A 83 -15.35 -1.26 -11.12
N GLU A 84 -16.11 -2.27 -10.68
CA GLU A 84 -17.47 -2.09 -10.21
C GLU A 84 -17.57 -2.27 -8.70
N GLY A 85 -18.38 -1.42 -8.05
CA GLY A 85 -18.56 -1.42 -6.60
C GLY A 85 -17.32 -0.98 -5.84
N GLY A 86 -17.51 -0.38 -4.68
CA GLY A 86 -16.44 0.03 -3.78
C GLY A 86 -15.81 -1.14 -3.02
N THR A 87 -14.93 -0.85 -2.07
CA THR A 87 -14.29 -1.88 -1.24
C THR A 87 -15.25 -2.49 -0.23
N GLN A 88 -16.27 -1.77 0.22
CA GLN A 88 -17.26 -2.34 1.13
C GLN A 88 -18.05 -3.45 0.42
N GLY A 89 -18.23 -4.59 1.10
CA GLY A 89 -18.80 -5.80 0.51
C GLY A 89 -17.81 -6.66 -0.27
N SER A 90 -16.54 -6.26 -0.34
CA SER A 90 -15.43 -7.07 -0.85
C SER A 90 -14.67 -7.76 0.29
N VAL A 91 -13.98 -8.86 -0.02
CA VAL A 91 -13.08 -9.54 0.93
C VAL A 91 -12.01 -8.59 1.46
N VAL A 92 -11.52 -7.64 0.68
CA VAL A 92 -10.76 -6.49 1.16
C VAL A 92 -11.74 -5.33 1.39
N ASN A 93 -12.15 -5.15 2.64
CA ASN A 93 -13.16 -4.14 3.01
C ASN A 93 -12.60 -2.71 2.93
N HIS A 94 -11.37 -2.52 3.32
CA HIS A 94 -10.67 -1.23 3.23
C HIS A 94 -9.15 -1.41 3.32
N VAL A 95 -8.46 -0.37 2.97
CA VAL A 95 -7.01 -0.20 3.16
C VAL A 95 -6.78 0.92 4.17
N GLY A 96 -5.57 1.05 4.70
CA GLY A 96 -5.34 2.05 5.73
C GLY A 96 -4.01 2.76 5.65
N PHE A 97 -4.06 4.03 6.03
CA PHE A 97 -2.89 4.85 6.33
C PHE A 97 -2.79 5.16 7.81
N ILE A 98 -1.58 5.41 8.25
CA ILE A 98 -1.31 5.95 9.57
C ILE A 98 -0.68 7.34 9.44
N VAL A 99 -1.11 8.26 10.29
CA VAL A 99 -0.67 9.66 10.35
C VAL A 99 -0.23 10.02 11.76
N ASN A 100 0.59 11.04 11.89
CA ASN A 100 1.03 11.51 13.20
C ASN A 100 -0.03 12.31 13.98
N ASN A 101 -1.02 12.89 13.27
CA ASN A 101 -2.13 13.61 13.88
C ASN A 101 -3.35 13.59 12.96
N VAL A 102 -4.37 12.81 13.33
CA VAL A 102 -5.59 12.63 12.53
C VAL A 102 -6.35 13.93 12.39
N GLN A 103 -6.57 14.68 13.48
CA GLN A 103 -7.38 15.91 13.44
C GLN A 103 -6.76 16.97 12.52
N GLN A 104 -5.45 17.15 12.60
CA GLN A 104 -4.73 18.08 11.73
C GLN A 104 -4.81 17.65 10.25
N ARG A 105 -4.61 16.36 9.94
CA ARG A 105 -4.69 15.84 8.57
C ARG A 105 -6.09 15.95 8.00
N VAL A 106 -7.09 15.59 8.78
CA VAL A 106 -8.51 15.71 8.40
C VAL A 106 -8.87 17.15 8.06
N ALA A 107 -8.45 18.12 8.87
CA ALA A 107 -8.70 19.54 8.59
C ALA A 107 -8.05 19.98 7.26
N GLN A 108 -6.79 19.60 7.03
CA GLN A 108 -6.06 19.89 5.80
C GLN A 108 -6.74 19.27 4.57
N TRP A 109 -7.10 17.98 4.64
CA TRP A 109 -7.72 17.25 3.55
C TRP A 109 -9.13 17.77 3.21
N LYS A 110 -9.94 18.09 4.21
CA LYS A 110 -11.25 18.73 4.00
C LYS A 110 -11.09 20.09 3.31
N ALA A 111 -10.13 20.90 3.72
CA ALA A 111 -9.83 22.18 3.07
C ALA A 111 -9.37 22.00 1.60
N ALA A 112 -8.73 20.87 1.26
CA ALA A 112 -8.35 20.50 -0.09
C ALA A 112 -9.48 19.80 -0.89
N GLY A 113 -10.69 19.69 -0.33
CA GLY A 113 -11.85 19.09 -0.99
C GLY A 113 -11.93 17.56 -0.91
N VAL A 114 -11.11 16.91 -0.05
CA VAL A 114 -11.19 15.46 0.17
C VAL A 114 -12.42 15.13 1.02
N ARG A 115 -13.19 14.14 0.58
CA ARG A 115 -14.33 13.62 1.36
C ARG A 115 -13.83 12.79 2.54
N VAL A 116 -13.94 13.35 3.74
CA VAL A 116 -13.56 12.69 4.98
C VAL A 116 -14.79 12.37 5.82
N LEU A 117 -14.89 11.12 6.25
CA LEU A 117 -15.93 10.60 7.14
C LEU A 117 -15.39 10.48 8.58
N PRO A 118 -16.24 10.58 9.60
CA PRO A 118 -15.82 10.44 10.99
C PRO A 118 -15.30 9.03 11.28
N GLY A 119 -14.48 8.92 12.31
CA GLY A 119 -14.06 7.64 12.87
C GLY A 119 -15.23 6.87 13.49
N THR A 120 -15.06 5.57 13.66
CA THR A 120 -16.03 4.70 14.34
C THR A 120 -16.35 5.25 15.73
N ASN A 121 -17.62 5.36 16.07
CA ASN A 121 -18.09 5.97 17.33
C ASN A 121 -17.53 7.38 17.56
N ASN A 122 -17.29 8.15 16.50
CA ASN A 122 -16.73 9.51 16.53
C ASN A 122 -15.34 9.60 17.21
N ARG A 123 -14.53 8.55 17.13
CA ARG A 123 -13.14 8.59 17.61
C ARG A 123 -12.37 9.72 16.93
N LEU A 124 -11.58 10.46 17.71
CA LEU A 124 -10.77 11.58 17.22
C LEU A 124 -9.42 11.15 16.64
N ASP A 125 -8.96 9.95 16.99
CA ASP A 125 -7.72 9.31 16.52
C ASP A 125 -7.92 8.40 15.31
N GLN A 126 -9.12 8.47 14.70
CA GLN A 126 -9.52 7.70 13.52
C GLN A 126 -10.37 8.56 12.60
N ALA A 127 -10.24 8.35 11.31
CA ALA A 127 -11.13 8.89 10.28
C ALA A 127 -11.19 7.91 9.09
N PHE A 128 -12.12 8.16 8.16
CA PHE A 128 -12.13 7.46 6.88
C PHE A 128 -12.11 8.46 5.73
N VAL A 129 -11.38 8.13 4.67
CA VAL A 129 -11.47 8.79 3.37
C VAL A 129 -12.15 7.83 2.43
N GLU A 130 -13.02 8.35 1.58
CA GLU A 130 -13.63 7.56 0.51
C GLU A 130 -13.27 8.19 -0.83
N THR A 131 -12.66 7.39 -1.70
CA THR A 131 -12.31 7.87 -3.04
C THR A 131 -13.56 8.05 -3.90
N PRO A 132 -13.51 8.81 -5.01
CA PRO A 132 -14.63 8.97 -5.92
C PRO A 132 -15.25 7.65 -6.39
N ASP A 133 -14.44 6.61 -6.53
CA ASP A 133 -14.88 5.29 -6.98
C ASP A 133 -15.29 4.34 -5.84
N GLY A 134 -15.23 4.80 -4.57
CA GLY A 134 -15.68 4.02 -3.42
C GLY A 134 -14.61 3.12 -2.78
N VAL A 135 -13.32 3.39 -3.00
CA VAL A 135 -12.28 2.78 -2.16
C VAL A 135 -12.29 3.45 -0.79
N ARG A 136 -12.53 2.67 0.24
CA ARG A 136 -12.49 3.15 1.62
C ARG A 136 -11.09 3.05 2.18
N ILE A 137 -10.62 4.13 2.78
CA ILE A 137 -9.29 4.25 3.37
C ILE A 137 -9.45 4.65 4.83
N GLU A 138 -9.04 3.78 5.75
CA GLU A 138 -9.00 4.08 7.18
C GLU A 138 -7.74 4.91 7.48
N ILE A 139 -7.91 5.93 8.31
CA ILE A 139 -6.83 6.80 8.78
C ILE A 139 -6.71 6.62 10.27
N LEU A 140 -5.55 6.17 10.73
CA LEU A 140 -5.25 5.96 12.15
C LEU A 140 -4.15 6.89 12.63
N GLU A 141 -4.14 7.16 13.93
CA GLU A 141 -3.12 7.99 14.56
C GLU A 141 -2.01 7.16 15.19
N ASP A 142 -0.77 7.57 14.92
CA ASP A 142 0.41 7.17 15.67
C ASP A 142 1.28 8.43 15.88
N LYS A 143 1.22 9.00 17.07
CA LYS A 143 1.94 10.24 17.43
C LYS A 143 3.46 10.07 17.41
N THR A 144 3.96 8.84 17.40
CA THR A 144 5.39 8.54 17.46
C THR A 144 6.05 8.51 16.09
N GLN A 145 5.26 8.42 15.01
CA GLN A 145 5.84 8.35 13.67
C GLN A 145 6.31 9.73 13.17
N SER A 146 7.42 9.72 12.44
CA SER A 146 8.01 10.92 11.84
C SER A 146 7.41 11.28 10.48
N MET A 147 6.87 10.29 9.74
CA MET A 147 6.32 10.51 8.40
C MET A 147 4.92 11.11 8.50
N PRO A 148 4.58 12.08 7.64
CA PRO A 148 3.25 12.69 7.62
C PRO A 148 2.11 11.69 7.39
N VAL A 149 2.30 10.78 6.44
CA VAL A 149 1.36 9.71 6.05
C VAL A 149 2.18 8.52 5.58
N ARG A 150 1.83 7.30 5.97
CA ARG A 150 2.40 6.06 5.42
C ARG A 150 1.35 4.97 5.34
N ASN A 151 1.61 3.98 4.48
CA ASN A 151 0.82 2.75 4.41
C ASN A 151 0.82 2.03 5.76
N GLU A 152 -0.30 1.43 6.12
CA GLU A 152 -0.40 0.77 7.42
C GLU A 152 -1.03 -0.61 7.29
N HIS A 153 -2.25 -0.75 6.71
CA HIS A 153 -2.91 -2.05 6.68
C HIS A 153 -3.77 -2.29 5.44
N VAL A 154 -4.06 -3.57 5.24
CA VAL A 154 -5.17 -4.07 4.43
C VAL A 154 -6.10 -4.85 5.35
N HIS A 155 -7.39 -4.52 5.32
CA HIS A 155 -8.38 -5.09 6.24
C HIS A 155 -9.33 -6.04 5.52
N PHE A 156 -9.25 -7.29 5.88
CA PHE A 156 -10.06 -8.38 5.33
C PHE A 156 -11.29 -8.62 6.19
N PHE A 157 -12.42 -8.85 5.52
CA PHE A 157 -13.66 -9.29 6.16
C PHE A 157 -14.00 -10.68 5.64
N LEU A 158 -13.95 -11.67 6.52
CA LEU A 158 -14.07 -13.09 6.19
C LEU A 158 -15.06 -13.79 7.11
N PRO A 159 -15.60 -14.96 6.73
CA PRO A 159 -16.31 -15.82 7.68
C PRO A 159 -15.42 -16.12 8.88
N GLU A 160 -15.99 -16.09 10.08
CA GLU A 160 -15.25 -16.19 11.34
C GLU A 160 -14.35 -17.45 11.42
N ASN A 161 -14.87 -18.58 10.95
CA ASN A 161 -14.14 -19.86 10.92
C ASN A 161 -13.01 -19.91 9.87
N GLU A 162 -12.98 -18.95 8.95
CA GLU A 162 -11.93 -18.85 7.93
C GLU A 162 -10.76 -17.95 8.36
N ILE A 163 -10.94 -17.09 9.35
CA ILE A 163 -9.93 -16.12 9.78
C ILE A 163 -8.61 -16.78 10.22
N PRO A 164 -8.61 -17.85 11.07
CA PRO A 164 -7.35 -18.51 11.43
C PRO A 164 -6.64 -19.15 10.24
N LYS A 165 -7.39 -19.64 9.26
CA LYS A 165 -6.83 -20.23 8.03
C LYS A 165 -6.20 -19.14 7.17
N ALA A 166 -6.85 -17.97 7.04
CA ALA A 166 -6.32 -16.83 6.30
C ALA A 166 -5.03 -16.32 6.93
N GLN A 167 -5.02 -16.13 8.24
CA GLN A 167 -3.82 -15.75 8.98
C GLN A 167 -2.66 -16.71 8.72
N ALA A 168 -2.90 -18.02 8.82
CA ALA A 168 -1.88 -19.05 8.59
C ALA A 168 -1.41 -19.06 7.11
N TRP A 169 -2.34 -18.88 6.16
CA TRP A 169 -2.03 -18.90 4.74
C TRP A 169 -1.13 -17.72 4.35
N TYR A 170 -1.49 -16.50 4.76
CA TYR A 170 -0.66 -15.31 4.47
C TYR A 170 0.70 -15.36 5.17
N ALA A 171 0.75 -15.86 6.41
CA ALA A 171 2.00 -16.08 7.13
C ALA A 171 2.92 -17.06 6.38
N LYS A 172 2.39 -18.21 5.94
CA LYS A 172 3.15 -19.23 5.24
C LYS A 172 3.58 -18.76 3.83
N THR A 173 2.64 -18.23 3.06
CA THR A 173 2.86 -17.90 1.64
C THR A 173 3.82 -16.73 1.48
N PHE A 174 3.64 -15.67 2.25
CA PHE A 174 4.39 -14.43 2.13
C PHE A 174 5.41 -14.19 3.25
N GLY A 175 5.60 -15.15 4.16
CA GLY A 175 6.56 -15.03 5.25
C GLY A 175 6.18 -13.97 6.27
N GLY A 176 4.89 -13.74 6.46
CA GLY A 176 4.37 -12.80 7.44
C GLY A 176 4.43 -13.37 8.85
N LYS A 177 4.44 -12.50 9.87
CA LYS A 177 4.43 -12.86 11.28
C LYS A 177 3.00 -12.78 11.80
N PRO A 178 2.37 -13.92 12.15
CA PRO A 178 1.03 -13.91 12.73
C PRO A 178 1.06 -13.33 14.15
N GLY A 179 0.01 -12.60 14.50
CA GLY A 179 -0.10 -11.95 15.80
C GLY A 179 -1.53 -11.54 16.12
N THR A 180 -1.67 -10.69 17.12
CA THR A 180 -2.95 -10.06 17.49
C THR A 180 -2.76 -8.57 17.70
N ARG A 181 -3.75 -7.77 17.32
CA ARG A 181 -3.82 -6.33 17.58
C ARG A 181 -5.24 -5.98 18.02
N ASN A 182 -5.39 -5.32 19.16
CA ASN A 182 -6.70 -4.97 19.72
C ASN A 182 -7.65 -6.18 19.78
N ASN A 183 -7.13 -7.32 20.20
CA ASN A 183 -7.80 -8.63 20.26
C ASN A 183 -8.22 -9.22 18.89
N GLY A 184 -7.88 -8.58 17.77
CA GLY A 184 -8.09 -9.09 16.42
C GLY A 184 -6.87 -9.80 15.86
N PRO A 185 -7.03 -10.88 15.08
CA PRO A 185 -5.93 -11.54 14.40
C PRO A 185 -5.30 -10.66 13.31
N VAL A 186 -3.97 -10.69 13.23
CA VAL A 186 -3.21 -9.93 12.24
C VAL A 186 -2.06 -10.75 11.68
N VAL A 187 -1.54 -10.33 10.51
CA VAL A 187 -0.26 -10.79 9.95
C VAL A 187 0.58 -9.57 9.63
N ASP A 188 1.74 -9.45 10.26
CA ASP A 188 2.71 -8.40 9.97
C ASP A 188 3.58 -8.81 8.78
N LEU A 189 3.58 -7.99 7.74
CA LEU A 189 4.40 -8.11 6.55
C LEU A 189 5.21 -6.82 6.38
N PRO A 190 6.37 -6.86 5.70
CA PRO A 190 7.09 -5.64 5.43
C PRO A 190 6.23 -4.60 4.71
N GLY A 191 6.07 -3.42 5.31
CA GLY A 191 5.32 -2.31 4.76
C GLY A 191 3.81 -2.36 4.93
N VAL A 192 3.24 -3.44 5.50
CA VAL A 192 1.79 -3.57 5.69
C VAL A 192 1.44 -4.54 6.83
N GLN A 193 0.36 -4.27 7.55
CA GLN A 193 -0.28 -5.24 8.43
C GLN A 193 -1.58 -5.74 7.80
N PHE A 194 -1.77 -7.04 7.71
CA PHE A 194 -3.05 -7.63 7.33
C PHE A 194 -3.89 -7.83 8.57
N ARG A 195 -5.12 -7.32 8.55
CA ARG A 195 -6.09 -7.42 9.65
C ARG A 195 -7.30 -8.22 9.18
N PHE A 196 -7.88 -8.97 10.08
CA PHE A 196 -9.00 -9.85 9.76
C PHE A 196 -10.14 -9.60 10.72
N ASN A 197 -11.32 -9.30 10.18
CA ASN A 197 -12.55 -9.19 10.93
C ASN A 197 -13.60 -10.15 10.36
N LYS A 198 -14.53 -10.53 11.22
CA LYS A 198 -15.71 -11.30 10.86
C LYS A 198 -16.59 -10.50 9.89
N ALA A 199 -17.01 -11.18 8.84
CA ALA A 199 -18.05 -10.71 7.94
C ALA A 199 -19.39 -11.36 8.30
N ASP A 200 -20.47 -10.59 8.25
CA ASP A 200 -21.83 -11.10 8.51
C ASP A 200 -22.39 -11.89 7.33
N ALA A 201 -21.81 -11.72 6.13
CA ALA A 201 -22.16 -12.40 4.90
C ALA A 201 -20.94 -12.68 4.03
N LYS A 202 -21.09 -13.57 3.04
CA LYS A 202 -20.05 -13.83 2.05
C LYS A 202 -19.71 -12.55 1.30
N GLN A 203 -18.42 -12.20 1.29
CA GLN A 203 -17.90 -11.04 0.59
C GLN A 203 -17.59 -11.38 -0.87
N ALA A 204 -17.67 -10.37 -1.74
CA ALA A 204 -17.28 -10.50 -3.14
C ALA A 204 -15.75 -10.57 -3.30
N PRO A 205 -15.22 -11.29 -4.31
CA PRO A 205 -13.81 -11.24 -4.64
C PRO A 205 -13.40 -9.82 -5.07
N THR A 206 -12.09 -9.53 -5.02
CA THR A 206 -11.58 -8.20 -5.40
C THR A 206 -11.51 -8.02 -6.92
N ARG A 207 -11.26 -9.08 -7.69
CA ARG A 207 -11.14 -9.01 -9.15
C ARG A 207 -12.39 -8.39 -9.78
N GLY A 208 -12.18 -7.36 -10.60
CA GLY A 208 -13.26 -6.62 -11.27
C GLY A 208 -13.94 -5.57 -10.39
N ARG A 209 -13.50 -5.39 -9.14
CA ARG A 209 -13.94 -4.28 -8.28
C ARG A 209 -12.98 -3.09 -8.40
N VAL A 210 -13.36 -1.96 -7.82
CA VAL A 210 -12.52 -0.75 -7.87
C VAL A 210 -11.15 -0.97 -7.26
N LEU A 211 -11.03 -1.59 -6.08
CA LEU A 211 -9.78 -2.14 -5.60
C LEU A 211 -9.65 -3.55 -6.17
N ASP A 212 -9.07 -3.65 -7.37
CA ASP A 212 -9.01 -4.92 -8.12
C ASP A 212 -8.03 -5.92 -7.49
N HIS A 213 -6.87 -5.45 -7.10
CA HIS A 213 -5.87 -6.28 -6.45
C HIS A 213 -4.90 -5.49 -5.58
N ILE A 214 -4.23 -6.22 -4.72
CA ILE A 214 -3.03 -5.78 -4.00
C ILE A 214 -1.82 -6.45 -4.65
N GLY A 215 -0.66 -5.80 -4.61
CA GLY A 215 0.57 -6.36 -5.18
C GLY A 215 1.67 -6.48 -4.16
N PHE A 216 2.40 -7.58 -4.22
CA PHE A 216 3.63 -7.78 -3.50
C PHE A 216 4.83 -7.69 -4.44
N ASP A 217 5.82 -6.93 -4.03
CA ASP A 217 7.12 -6.97 -4.67
C ASP A 217 7.91 -8.15 -4.13
N VAL A 218 8.55 -8.89 -5.03
CA VAL A 218 9.41 -10.01 -4.71
C VAL A 218 10.83 -9.79 -5.23
N LYS A 219 11.81 -10.23 -4.44
CA LYS A 219 13.22 -10.10 -4.80
C LYS A 219 13.60 -10.97 -6.00
N ASP A 220 13.02 -12.17 -6.07
CA ASP A 220 13.25 -13.17 -7.11
C ASP A 220 11.88 -13.79 -7.49
N HIS A 221 11.36 -13.40 -8.64
CA HIS A 221 10.04 -13.82 -9.10
C HIS A 221 9.98 -15.32 -9.42
N GLU A 222 11.01 -15.86 -10.07
CA GLU A 222 11.06 -17.26 -10.46
C GLU A 222 11.10 -18.17 -9.22
N ALA A 223 12.00 -17.86 -8.27
CA ALA A 223 12.09 -18.60 -7.02
C ALA A 223 10.79 -18.53 -6.20
N PHE A 224 10.14 -17.35 -6.14
CA PHE A 224 8.89 -17.19 -5.43
C PHE A 224 7.75 -17.97 -6.09
N VAL A 225 7.61 -17.89 -7.41
CA VAL A 225 6.59 -18.65 -8.16
C VAL A 225 6.80 -20.15 -7.97
N LYS A 226 8.02 -20.65 -8.07
CA LYS A 226 8.33 -22.06 -7.81
C LYS A 226 7.92 -22.49 -6.39
N LYS A 227 8.19 -21.64 -5.39
CA LYS A 227 7.79 -21.89 -4.00
C LYS A 227 6.28 -22.03 -3.88
N ILE A 228 5.50 -21.05 -4.35
CA ILE A 228 4.04 -21.08 -4.19
C ILE A 228 3.37 -22.21 -4.99
N GLN A 229 3.90 -22.55 -6.15
CA GLN A 229 3.42 -23.70 -6.93
C GLN A 229 3.70 -25.04 -6.22
N ALA A 230 4.84 -25.17 -5.54
CA ALA A 230 5.13 -26.33 -4.69
C ALA A 230 4.19 -26.43 -3.47
N GLU A 231 3.60 -25.33 -3.04
CA GLU A 231 2.55 -25.26 -2.01
C GLU A 231 1.13 -25.52 -2.58
N GLY A 232 1.01 -25.81 -3.86
CA GLY A 232 -0.27 -26.08 -4.53
C GLY A 232 -1.03 -24.83 -4.99
N ILE A 233 -0.44 -23.64 -4.88
CA ILE A 233 -1.05 -22.38 -5.33
C ILE A 233 -0.93 -22.29 -6.85
N LYS A 234 -2.06 -22.10 -7.52
CA LYS A 234 -2.12 -21.94 -8.98
C LYS A 234 -1.96 -20.49 -9.38
N LEU A 235 -1.27 -20.27 -10.49
CA LEU A 235 -1.23 -18.96 -11.13
C LEU A 235 -2.55 -18.73 -11.89
N ASP A 236 -3.10 -17.52 -11.77
CA ASP A 236 -4.29 -17.11 -12.54
C ASP A 236 -3.92 -16.79 -14.00
N GLU A 237 -2.69 -16.33 -14.21
CA GLU A 237 -2.16 -15.92 -15.51
C GLU A 237 -0.71 -16.38 -15.66
N PRO A 238 -0.25 -16.67 -16.89
CA PRO A 238 1.17 -16.96 -17.13
C PRO A 238 2.08 -15.82 -16.70
N VAL A 239 3.30 -16.16 -16.30
CA VAL A 239 4.36 -15.18 -16.03
C VAL A 239 4.64 -14.37 -17.30
N ARG A 240 4.68 -13.04 -17.18
CA ARG A 240 4.95 -12.14 -18.31
C ARG A 240 5.75 -10.92 -17.91
N LYS A 241 6.27 -10.20 -18.87
CA LYS A 241 6.82 -8.86 -18.67
C LYS A 241 5.71 -7.82 -18.81
N SER A 242 5.71 -6.85 -17.88
CA SER A 242 4.89 -5.66 -18.00
C SER A 242 5.48 -4.68 -19.03
N PRO A 243 4.73 -3.68 -19.51
CA PRO A 243 5.27 -2.62 -20.37
C PRO A 243 6.46 -1.87 -19.77
N THR A 244 6.57 -1.81 -18.45
CA THR A 244 7.70 -1.19 -17.73
C THR A 244 8.88 -2.14 -17.50
N GLY A 245 8.83 -3.37 -18.05
CA GLY A 245 9.89 -4.37 -17.94
C GLY A 245 9.87 -5.23 -16.66
N SER A 246 8.96 -4.97 -15.74
CA SER A 246 8.80 -5.79 -14.52
C SER A 246 8.29 -7.20 -14.88
N THR A 247 8.73 -8.23 -14.14
CA THR A 247 8.18 -9.59 -14.26
C THR A 247 6.98 -9.70 -13.35
N ILE A 248 5.83 -10.15 -13.88
CA ILE A 248 4.56 -10.18 -13.15
C ILE A 248 3.80 -11.48 -13.39
N THR A 249 3.03 -11.88 -12.39
CA THR A 249 1.95 -12.88 -12.49
C THR A 249 0.90 -12.59 -11.42
N TYR A 250 -0.22 -13.30 -11.46
CA TYR A 250 -1.33 -13.16 -10.52
C TYR A 250 -1.69 -14.48 -9.89
N ILE A 251 -2.12 -14.41 -8.65
CA ILE A 251 -2.78 -15.49 -7.93
C ILE A 251 -4.04 -14.94 -7.27
N THR A 252 -4.98 -15.82 -6.96
CA THR A 252 -6.14 -15.50 -6.12
C THR A 252 -6.05 -16.33 -4.84
N ASP A 253 -6.18 -15.67 -3.70
CA ASP A 253 -6.22 -16.36 -2.42
C ASP A 253 -7.51 -17.20 -2.27
N PRO A 254 -7.62 -18.12 -1.30
CA PRO A 254 -8.81 -18.95 -1.13
C PRO A 254 -10.10 -18.18 -0.85
N TRP A 255 -10.03 -16.92 -0.48
CA TRP A 255 -11.18 -16.07 -0.13
C TRP A 255 -11.58 -15.11 -1.22
N GLY A 256 -10.80 -14.99 -2.30
CA GLY A 256 -11.11 -14.19 -3.48
C GLY A 256 -10.32 -12.89 -3.60
N THR A 257 -9.23 -12.73 -2.85
CA THR A 257 -8.32 -11.59 -3.05
C THR A 257 -7.39 -11.87 -4.22
N ARG A 258 -7.48 -11.07 -5.27
CA ARG A 258 -6.49 -11.08 -6.35
C ARG A 258 -5.20 -10.43 -5.89
N ILE A 259 -4.08 -11.07 -6.14
CA ILE A 259 -2.75 -10.66 -5.70
C ILE A 259 -1.80 -10.68 -6.88
N GLU A 260 -1.16 -9.54 -7.16
CA GLU A 260 -0.09 -9.45 -8.15
C GLU A 260 1.28 -9.72 -7.50
N ILE A 261 2.05 -10.59 -8.11
CA ILE A 261 3.44 -10.87 -7.72
C ILE A 261 4.35 -10.15 -8.71
N VAL A 262 5.18 -9.25 -8.21
CA VAL A 262 5.98 -8.35 -9.05
C VAL A 262 7.46 -8.40 -8.69
N GLN A 263 8.30 -8.72 -9.65
CA GLN A 263 9.71 -8.34 -9.57
C GLN A 263 9.90 -7.10 -10.43
N ARG A 264 10.08 -5.95 -9.77
CA ARG A 264 10.21 -4.68 -10.49
C ARG A 264 11.48 -4.67 -11.32
N ALA A 265 11.36 -4.09 -12.52
CA ALA A 265 12.53 -3.66 -13.26
C ALA A 265 13.30 -2.61 -12.42
N PRO A 266 14.64 -2.52 -12.54
CA PRO A 266 15.37 -1.43 -11.93
C PRO A 266 14.75 -0.08 -12.32
N LEU A 267 14.46 0.75 -11.33
CA LEU A 267 13.97 2.11 -11.59
C LEU A 267 15.07 2.85 -12.33
N GLY A 268 14.79 3.27 -13.56
CA GLY A 268 15.64 4.21 -14.27
C GLY A 268 15.82 5.51 -13.46
N PRO A 269 16.77 6.38 -13.81
CA PRO A 269 16.99 7.63 -13.10
C PRO A 269 15.67 8.39 -13.00
N GLN A 270 15.29 8.75 -11.76
CA GLN A 270 14.07 9.49 -11.50
C GLN A 270 14.21 10.88 -12.14
N VAL A 271 13.40 11.15 -13.15
CA VAL A 271 13.24 12.52 -13.65
C VAL A 271 12.44 13.27 -12.58
N GLN A 272 13.13 14.03 -11.76
CA GLN A 272 12.49 15.03 -10.92
C GLN A 272 11.82 16.05 -11.87
N GLN A 273 10.50 16.06 -11.90
CA GLN A 273 9.80 17.20 -12.51
C GLN A 273 9.86 18.38 -11.51
N PRO A 274 10.06 19.59 -12.05
CA PRO A 274 10.26 20.82 -11.29
C PRO A 274 9.07 21.18 -10.39
#